data_e315bcf0211105765ed56d47c6b4b23e
#
_entry.id   e315bcf0211105765ed56d47c6b4b23e
#
_cell.length_a   1.000
_cell.length_b   1.000
_cell.length_c   1.000
_cell.angle_alpha   90.00
_cell.angle_beta   90.00
_cell.angle_gamma   90.00
#
_symmetry.space_group_name_H-M   'P 1'
#
loop_
_entity.id
_entity.type
_entity.pdbx_description
1 polymer ?
#
loop_
_entity_poly.entity_id
_entity_poly.type
_entity_poly.pdbx_seq_one_letter_code
_entity_poly.pdbx_strand_id
1 'polypeptide(L)'
;MVKVERSFPAPESLIAEAGKINGNYNKPDVVKRLKEDFHDKCYICEIKGLQDPQVEHLLPHKNGLFKERMFDWNNIFWCCGHCNQVKNQEIYDVGIIDCCKEDPEKLLLFSLCGDDIVVEPVNCDDAKSRLTAQLIYETFNC
;
A
#
# COMPACT_ATOMS: atom_id res chain seq x y z
N MET A 1 5.73 -8.11 2.44
CA MET A 1 5.17 -6.96 3.21
C MET A 1 5.71 -6.99 4.61
N VAL A 2 6.32 -5.92 5.08
CA VAL A 2 6.92 -5.77 6.42
C VAL A 2 6.40 -4.52 7.10
N LYS A 3 6.57 -4.42 8.42
CA LYS A 3 6.27 -3.21 9.18
C LYS A 3 7.07 -2.01 8.68
N VAL A 4 6.39 -0.88 8.50
CA VAL A 4 6.99 0.39 8.04
C VAL A 4 6.71 1.48 9.07
N GLU A 5 7.74 2.23 9.44
CA GLU A 5 7.61 3.42 10.29
C GLU A 5 7.41 4.66 9.43
N ARG A 6 6.22 5.24 9.52
CA ARG A 6 5.86 6.45 8.77
C ARG A 6 6.28 7.70 9.52
N SER A 7 6.89 8.66 8.82
CA SER A 7 7.27 9.95 9.38
C SER A 7 6.12 10.96 9.40
N PHE A 8 6.13 11.87 10.36
CA PHE A 8 5.17 12.95 10.54
C PHE A 8 5.88 14.28 10.82
N PRO A 9 5.23 15.43 10.56
CA PRO A 9 3.89 15.58 9.97
C PRO A 9 3.82 15.21 8.49
N ALA A 10 2.60 15.16 7.94
CA ALA A 10 2.36 14.99 6.51
C ALA A 10 3.10 16.05 5.67
N PRO A 11 3.49 15.75 4.41
CA PRO A 11 4.09 16.74 3.52
C PRO A 11 3.20 17.98 3.35
N GLU A 12 3.81 19.16 3.34
CA GLU A 12 3.08 20.43 3.28
C GLU A 12 2.23 20.58 2.01
N SER A 13 2.75 20.12 0.87
CA SER A 13 2.01 20.16 -0.39
C SER A 13 0.73 19.31 -0.33
N LEU A 14 0.74 18.16 0.35
CA LEU A 14 -0.44 17.32 0.50
C LEU A 14 -1.57 18.04 1.23
N ILE A 15 -1.21 18.76 2.30
CA ILE A 15 -2.16 19.58 3.09
C ILE A 15 -2.71 20.74 2.23
N ALA A 16 -1.83 21.44 1.52
CA ALA A 16 -2.20 22.56 0.66
C ALA A 16 -3.09 22.14 -0.52
N GLU A 17 -2.77 21.00 -1.15
CA GLU A 17 -3.52 20.47 -2.30
C GLU A 17 -4.91 19.94 -1.90
N ALA A 18 -5.08 19.45 -0.68
CA ALA A 18 -6.38 18.99 -0.16
C ALA A 18 -7.47 20.08 -0.20
N GLY A 19 -7.07 21.35 -0.04
CA GLY A 19 -7.98 22.51 -0.10
C GLY A 19 -8.38 22.94 -1.51
N LYS A 20 -7.75 22.41 -2.57
CA LYS A 20 -7.98 22.81 -3.95
C LYS A 20 -9.09 21.98 -4.62
N ILE A 21 -9.76 22.58 -5.61
CA ILE A 21 -10.79 21.87 -6.40
C ILE A 21 -10.14 20.73 -7.21
N ASN A 22 -9.00 21.01 -7.85
CA ASN A 22 -8.24 20.04 -8.64
C ASN A 22 -6.86 19.79 -8.01
N GLY A 23 -6.84 19.51 -6.69
CA GLY A 23 -5.62 19.22 -5.98
C GLY A 23 -4.95 17.95 -6.47
N ASN A 24 -3.62 17.93 -6.40
CA ASN A 24 -2.80 16.80 -6.81
C ASN A 24 -1.98 16.28 -5.63
N TYR A 25 -2.22 15.03 -5.23
CA TYR A 25 -1.50 14.36 -4.14
C TYR A 25 -0.10 13.87 -4.55
N ASN A 26 0.18 13.76 -5.85
CA ASN A 26 1.46 13.27 -6.37
C ASN A 26 2.44 14.43 -6.59
N LYS A 27 2.85 15.08 -5.50
CA LYS A 27 3.82 16.18 -5.50
C LYS A 27 5.22 15.68 -5.14
N PRO A 28 6.30 16.39 -5.56
CA PRO A 28 7.67 15.94 -5.34
C PRO A 28 8.04 15.70 -3.88
N ASP A 29 7.54 16.49 -2.94
CA ASP A 29 7.78 16.30 -1.50
C ASP A 29 7.04 15.08 -0.93
N VAL A 30 5.84 14.78 -1.44
CA VAL A 30 5.09 13.55 -1.10
C VAL A 30 5.85 12.33 -1.61
N VAL A 31 6.24 12.33 -2.89
CA VAL A 31 7.02 11.24 -3.52
C VAL A 31 8.33 11.00 -2.78
N LYS A 32 9.07 12.07 -2.48
CA LYS A 32 10.34 11.99 -1.74
C LYS A 32 10.14 11.36 -0.36
N ARG A 33 9.15 11.82 0.39
CA ARG A 33 8.87 11.34 1.74
C ARG A 33 8.43 9.88 1.75
N LEU A 34 7.55 9.46 0.80
CA LEU A 34 7.16 8.07 0.65
C LEU A 34 8.37 7.18 0.33
N LYS A 35 9.22 7.60 -0.61
CA LYS A 35 10.44 6.87 -0.95
C LYS A 35 11.35 6.68 0.26
N GLU A 36 11.51 7.70 1.10
CA GLU A 36 12.32 7.65 2.32
C GLU A 36 11.69 6.72 3.37
N ASP A 37 10.41 6.91 3.71
CA ASP A 37 9.70 6.14 4.74
C ASP A 37 9.64 4.64 4.38
N PHE A 38 9.43 4.31 3.11
CA PHE A 38 9.37 2.94 2.61
C PHE A 38 10.72 2.38 2.17
N HIS A 39 11.84 3.10 2.38
CA HIS A 39 13.20 2.68 2.01
C HIS A 39 13.35 2.30 0.53
N ASP A 40 12.61 3.00 -0.35
CA ASP A 40 12.51 2.74 -1.80
C ASP A 40 12.04 1.32 -2.13
N LYS A 41 11.18 0.72 -1.27
CA LYS A 41 10.59 -0.60 -1.45
C LYS A 41 9.08 -0.51 -1.67
N CYS A 42 8.57 -1.35 -2.55
CA CYS A 42 7.12 -1.56 -2.66
C CYS A 42 6.56 -2.14 -1.34
N TYR A 43 5.51 -1.54 -0.80
CA TYR A 43 4.94 -2.00 0.48
C TYR A 43 4.29 -3.40 0.41
N ILE A 44 3.96 -3.89 -0.80
CA ILE A 44 3.35 -5.21 -1.00
C ILE A 44 4.44 -6.28 -1.22
N CYS A 45 5.22 -6.17 -2.31
CA CYS A 45 6.19 -7.21 -2.71
C CYS A 45 7.62 -6.98 -2.23
N GLU A 46 7.92 -5.81 -1.65
CA GLU A 46 9.23 -5.40 -1.12
C GLU A 46 10.36 -5.31 -2.14
N ILE A 47 10.06 -5.35 -3.43
CA ILE A 47 11.08 -5.06 -4.43
C ILE A 47 11.65 -3.66 -4.19
N LYS A 48 12.97 -3.53 -4.23
CA LYS A 48 13.68 -2.29 -3.98
C LYS A 48 14.13 -1.63 -5.28
N GLY A 49 14.22 -0.28 -5.27
CA GLY A 49 14.66 0.47 -6.45
C GLY A 49 13.60 0.45 -7.55
N LEU A 50 12.40 0.93 -7.25
CA LEU A 50 11.26 0.85 -8.15
C LEU A 50 11.54 1.59 -9.46
N GLN A 51 11.38 0.89 -10.59
CA GLN A 51 11.50 1.47 -11.93
C GLN A 51 10.24 2.24 -12.34
N ASP A 52 9.09 1.82 -11.83
CA ASP A 52 7.77 2.43 -12.06
C ASP A 52 7.06 2.64 -10.71
N PRO A 53 7.54 3.62 -9.90
CA PRO A 53 6.93 3.89 -8.59
C PRO A 53 5.58 4.55 -8.72
N GLN A 54 4.64 4.12 -7.89
CA GLN A 54 3.27 4.63 -7.81
C GLN A 54 2.98 5.17 -6.41
N VAL A 55 2.31 6.31 -6.35
CA VAL A 55 1.66 6.81 -5.13
C VAL A 55 0.28 6.18 -5.08
N GLU A 56 0.13 5.18 -4.23
CA GLU A 56 -1.04 4.31 -4.15
C GLU A 56 -1.86 4.60 -2.88
N HIS A 57 -3.16 4.33 -2.91
CA HIS A 57 -4.07 4.51 -1.78
C HIS A 57 -4.50 3.16 -1.20
N LEU A 58 -4.23 2.93 0.08
CA LEU A 58 -4.65 1.71 0.77
C LEU A 58 -6.16 1.47 0.64
N LEU A 59 -6.95 2.52 0.88
CA LEU A 59 -8.37 2.59 0.59
C LEU A 59 -8.60 3.51 -0.61
N PRO A 60 -9.19 3.04 -1.71
CA PRO A 60 -9.33 3.82 -2.94
C PRO A 60 -10.22 5.05 -2.73
N HIS A 61 -9.83 6.15 -3.37
CA HIS A 61 -10.62 7.39 -3.35
C HIS A 61 -11.68 7.47 -4.46
N LYS A 62 -11.77 6.43 -5.32
CA LYS A 62 -12.80 6.31 -6.39
C LYS A 62 -12.93 7.58 -7.25
N ASN A 63 -11.83 7.99 -7.89
CA ASN A 63 -11.77 9.22 -8.71
C ASN A 63 -12.25 10.48 -7.98
N GLY A 64 -11.93 10.59 -6.69
CA GLY A 64 -12.26 11.73 -5.86
C GLY A 64 -13.65 11.70 -5.20
N LEU A 65 -14.39 10.61 -5.33
CA LEU A 65 -15.66 10.40 -4.59
C LEU A 65 -15.41 10.45 -3.07
N PHE A 66 -14.27 9.90 -2.62
CA PHE A 66 -13.81 9.95 -1.23
C PHE A 66 -12.59 10.85 -1.14
N LYS A 67 -12.82 12.18 -1.26
CA LYS A 67 -11.75 13.17 -1.30
C LYS A 67 -10.88 13.16 -0.03
N GLU A 68 -11.46 12.85 1.11
CA GLU A 68 -10.75 12.68 2.38
C GLU A 68 -9.69 11.57 2.31
N ARG A 69 -9.93 10.50 1.55
CA ARG A 69 -8.97 9.40 1.36
C ARG A 69 -7.82 9.78 0.43
N MET A 70 -8.09 10.68 -0.54
CA MET A 70 -7.13 11.11 -1.55
C MET A 70 -5.93 11.86 -0.94
N PHE A 71 -6.16 12.65 0.10
CA PHE A 71 -5.15 13.49 0.74
C PHE A 71 -4.81 13.06 2.17
N ASP A 72 -5.29 11.90 2.60
CA ASP A 72 -4.91 11.33 3.90
C ASP A 72 -3.52 10.72 3.83
N TRP A 73 -2.55 11.34 4.52
CA TRP A 73 -1.18 10.84 4.60
C TRP A 73 -1.10 9.38 5.07
N ASN A 74 -1.99 8.97 5.98
CA ASN A 74 -2.05 7.59 6.47
C ASN A 74 -2.59 6.60 5.43
N ASN A 75 -3.24 7.10 4.37
CA ASN A 75 -3.82 6.28 3.31
C ASN A 75 -2.95 6.19 2.04
N ILE A 76 -1.81 6.90 2.01
CA ILE A 76 -0.94 6.99 0.82
C ILE A 76 0.30 6.12 1.02
N PHE A 77 0.61 5.25 0.06
CA PHE A 77 1.65 4.22 0.14
C PHE A 77 2.56 4.24 -1.08
N TRP A 78 3.79 3.69 -0.91
CA TRP A 78 4.78 3.54 -1.98
C TRP A 78 4.69 2.15 -2.61
N CYS A 79 4.32 2.09 -3.88
CA CYS A 79 4.01 0.84 -4.57
C CYS A 79 4.71 0.75 -5.92
N CYS A 80 5.03 -0.45 -6.40
CA CYS A 80 5.41 -0.67 -7.79
C CYS A 80 4.17 -0.77 -8.69
N GLY A 81 4.33 -0.49 -9.99
CA GLY A 81 3.23 -0.52 -10.95
C GLY A 81 2.53 -1.88 -11.01
N HIS A 82 3.30 -2.99 -10.93
CA HIS A 82 2.74 -4.35 -10.94
C HIS A 82 1.79 -4.59 -9.75
N CYS A 83 2.26 -4.36 -8.51
CA CYS A 83 1.42 -4.56 -7.33
C CYS A 83 0.20 -3.63 -7.30
N ASN A 84 0.37 -2.38 -7.76
CA ASN A 84 -0.74 -1.44 -7.88
C ASN A 84 -1.79 -1.95 -8.86
N GLN A 85 -1.38 -2.52 -9.99
CA GLN A 85 -2.29 -3.12 -10.96
C GLN A 85 -3.03 -4.35 -10.39
N VAL A 86 -2.33 -5.27 -9.72
CA VAL A 86 -2.95 -6.45 -9.09
C VAL A 86 -3.96 -6.03 -8.02
N LYS A 87 -3.61 -5.04 -7.19
CA LYS A 87 -4.48 -4.51 -6.14
C LYS A 87 -5.69 -3.73 -6.67
N ASN A 88 -5.64 -3.25 -7.92
CA ASN A 88 -6.74 -2.47 -8.53
C ASN A 88 -7.94 -3.36 -8.92
N GLN A 89 -8.45 -4.12 -7.95
CA GLN A 89 -9.64 -4.97 -8.03
C GLN A 89 -10.57 -4.61 -6.87
N GLU A 90 -11.87 -4.61 -7.12
CA GLU A 90 -12.88 -4.20 -6.13
C GLU A 90 -12.85 -4.98 -4.83
N ILE A 91 -12.37 -6.24 -4.87
CA ILE A 91 -12.27 -7.07 -3.66
C ILE A 91 -11.31 -6.48 -2.62
N TYR A 92 -10.32 -5.69 -3.05
CA TYR A 92 -9.33 -5.05 -2.15
C TYR A 92 -9.78 -3.66 -1.67
N ASP A 93 -10.91 -3.12 -2.15
CA ASP A 93 -11.43 -1.80 -1.78
C ASP A 93 -11.84 -1.69 -0.31
N VAL A 94 -12.12 -2.81 0.33
CA VAL A 94 -12.43 -2.87 1.77
C VAL A 94 -11.20 -2.76 2.67
N GLY A 95 -10.01 -2.77 2.07
CA GLY A 95 -8.73 -2.62 2.74
C GLY A 95 -8.03 -3.94 3.04
N ILE A 96 -6.70 -3.86 2.99
CA ILE A 96 -5.73 -4.89 3.35
C ILE A 96 -5.01 -4.46 4.63
N ILE A 97 -4.06 -5.27 5.12
CA ILE A 97 -3.21 -4.90 6.27
C ILE A 97 -2.53 -3.56 6.00
N ASP A 98 -2.67 -2.62 6.95
CA ASP A 98 -1.91 -1.37 6.99
C ASP A 98 -0.57 -1.62 7.67
N CYS A 99 0.48 -1.83 6.88
CA CYS A 99 1.81 -2.14 7.39
C CYS A 99 2.47 -0.99 8.16
N CYS A 100 1.89 0.20 8.17
CA CYS A 100 2.34 1.29 9.02
C CYS A 100 1.71 1.23 10.43
N LYS A 101 0.58 0.57 10.58
CA LYS A 101 -0.13 0.42 11.87
C LYS A 101 0.03 -0.97 12.48
N GLU A 102 -0.05 -1.99 11.63
CA GLU A 102 0.01 -3.40 12.03
C GLU A 102 1.34 -4.01 11.60
N ASP A 103 1.75 -5.09 12.24
CA ASP A 103 2.96 -5.83 11.89
C ASP A 103 2.59 -7.05 11.02
N PRO A 104 2.81 -7.02 9.70
CA PRO A 104 2.42 -8.10 8.81
C PRO A 104 3.09 -9.44 9.15
N GLU A 105 4.31 -9.44 9.70
CA GLU A 105 5.05 -10.65 10.06
C GLU A 105 4.39 -11.42 11.22
N LYS A 106 3.52 -10.75 12.00
CA LYS A 106 2.73 -11.38 13.05
C LYS A 106 1.35 -11.87 12.57
N LEU A 107 0.93 -11.40 11.40
CA LEU A 107 -0.41 -11.64 10.86
C LEU A 107 -0.43 -12.62 9.68
N LEU A 108 0.73 -12.83 9.05
CA LEU A 108 0.88 -13.65 7.85
C LEU A 108 2.01 -14.68 8.02
N LEU A 109 1.78 -15.87 7.52
CA LEU A 109 2.77 -16.94 7.39
C LEU A 109 3.16 -17.10 5.93
N PHE A 110 4.47 -17.13 5.67
CA PHE A 110 5.03 -17.31 4.34
C PHE A 110 5.71 -18.67 4.22
N SER A 111 5.45 -19.38 3.14
CA SER A 111 6.10 -20.64 2.81
C SER A 111 6.30 -20.77 1.30
N LEU A 112 7.10 -21.78 0.89
CA LEU A 112 7.28 -22.12 -0.51
C LEU A 112 6.67 -23.51 -0.75
N CYS A 113 5.93 -23.66 -1.85
CA CYS A 113 5.42 -24.92 -2.33
C CYS A 113 5.85 -25.10 -3.80
N GLY A 114 6.95 -25.85 -4.02
CA GLY A 114 7.62 -25.83 -5.31
C GLY A 114 8.21 -24.46 -5.61
N ASP A 115 7.81 -23.88 -6.73
CA ASP A 115 8.21 -22.54 -7.15
C ASP A 115 7.21 -21.44 -6.71
N ASP A 116 6.08 -21.83 -6.12
CA ASP A 116 5.03 -20.91 -5.69
C ASP A 116 5.27 -20.39 -4.28
N ILE A 117 5.01 -19.10 -4.09
CA ILE A 117 4.93 -18.48 -2.77
C ILE A 117 3.52 -18.74 -2.21
N VAL A 118 3.46 -19.34 -1.02
CA VAL A 118 2.22 -19.57 -0.29
C VAL A 118 2.17 -18.60 0.90
N VAL A 119 1.08 -17.88 1.01
CA VAL A 119 0.83 -16.92 2.11
C VAL A 119 -0.49 -17.26 2.77
N GLU A 120 -0.46 -17.44 4.07
CA GLU A 120 -1.63 -17.78 4.86
C GLU A 120 -1.81 -16.80 6.03
N PRO A 121 -3.05 -16.43 6.37
CA PRO A 121 -3.28 -15.63 7.57
C PRO A 121 -3.03 -16.46 8.84
N VAL A 122 -2.40 -15.89 9.85
CA VAL A 122 -2.26 -16.53 11.18
C VAL A 122 -3.63 -16.77 11.81
N ASN A 123 -4.55 -15.80 11.64
CA ASN A 123 -5.95 -15.94 12.04
C ASN A 123 -6.84 -15.96 10.79
N CYS A 124 -7.42 -17.11 10.48
CA CYS A 124 -8.30 -17.30 9.34
C CYS A 124 -9.62 -16.52 9.42
N ASP A 125 -10.02 -16.04 10.59
CA ASP A 125 -11.22 -15.23 10.77
C ASP A 125 -10.98 -13.74 10.48
N ASP A 126 -9.71 -13.30 10.44
CA ASP A 126 -9.35 -11.92 10.08
C ASP A 126 -9.46 -11.69 8.58
N ALA A 127 -10.47 -10.92 8.18
CA ALA A 127 -10.76 -10.62 6.78
C ALA A 127 -9.62 -9.84 6.08
N LYS A 128 -8.97 -8.91 6.78
CA LYS A 128 -7.85 -8.15 6.22
C LYS A 128 -6.64 -9.04 5.95
N SER A 129 -6.29 -9.91 6.88
CA SER A 129 -5.19 -10.86 6.72
C SER A 129 -5.45 -11.83 5.56
N ARG A 130 -6.68 -12.33 5.41
CA ARG A 130 -7.06 -13.17 4.26
C ARG A 130 -6.90 -12.44 2.93
N LEU A 131 -7.42 -11.22 2.81
CA LEU A 131 -7.30 -10.42 1.58
C LEU A 131 -5.85 -10.06 1.28
N THR A 132 -5.06 -9.77 2.31
CA THR A 132 -3.63 -9.47 2.13
C THR A 132 -2.87 -10.70 1.66
N ALA A 133 -3.14 -11.87 2.24
CA ALA A 133 -2.55 -13.13 1.82
C ALA A 133 -2.88 -13.45 0.36
N GLN A 134 -4.14 -13.26 -0.05
CA GLN A 134 -4.58 -13.43 -1.44
C GLN A 134 -3.85 -12.45 -2.38
N LEU A 135 -3.79 -11.16 -2.03
CA LEU A 135 -3.10 -10.15 -2.84
C LEU A 135 -1.63 -10.51 -3.05
N ILE A 136 -0.93 -10.91 -1.99
CA ILE A 136 0.49 -11.28 -2.09
C ILE A 136 0.65 -12.54 -2.95
N TYR A 137 -0.21 -13.55 -2.77
CA TYR A 137 -0.21 -14.75 -3.61
C TYR A 137 -0.38 -14.39 -5.10
N GLU A 138 -1.38 -13.57 -5.44
CA GLU A 138 -1.62 -13.12 -6.82
C GLU A 138 -0.43 -12.31 -7.39
N THR A 139 0.21 -11.48 -6.55
CA THR A 139 1.37 -10.68 -6.95
C THR A 139 2.58 -11.52 -7.37
N PHE A 140 2.80 -12.65 -6.73
CA PHE A 140 3.99 -13.47 -6.97
C PHE A 140 3.75 -14.65 -7.91
N ASN A 141 2.54 -15.16 -8.03
CA ASN A 141 2.25 -16.42 -8.74
C ASN A 141 1.36 -16.22 -9.99
N CYS A 142 0.95 -14.99 -10.33
CA CYS A 142 0.11 -14.72 -11.50
C CYS A 142 0.84 -13.95 -12.60
#